data_8b115f63f20bfb4715445b4d7cfc0e14
#
_entry.id   8b115f63f20bfb4715445b4d7cfc0e14
#
_cell.length_a   1.000
_cell.length_b   1.000
_cell.length_c   1.000
_cell.angle_alpha   90.00
_cell.angle_beta   90.00
_cell.angle_gamma   90.00
#
_symmetry.space_group_name_H-M   'P 1'
#
loop_
_entity.id
_entity.type
_entity.pdbx_description
1 polymer ?
#
loop_
_entity_poly.entity_id
_entity_poly.type
_entity_poly.pdbx_seq_one_letter_code
_entity_poly.pdbx_strand_id
1 'polypeptide(L)'
;MTNLKLTTIFVLFFCINIIGFIDRHLLSAFGSQIVAELDLTRQQFGLLTGFAFVAVYALSGPVMGVLADRHNPAKVVTVGVLVWSLMTAISGRATSFFTMLAPRMLVGVGEATLHPSATSIFTKWSGVGSRSTIFSLFFLGGHVGVGLAYWLAGTFGDTLGWRQLFLLLGSVGLLFCIPLWLFVAPLVARSNQTNDKPLVSRPSVTQIVSDLRHLLVSSTRFRIAVLGFALVHVLYATNQFMQLWLSSERGLADYEAASVYGAVYLTVAIPAGLLGGLMADLFIRYFRTTKYLFLVIVLLASGPLLIALRYATIDTPLFQIGLVASVFMITFPYGAMFAAVIEEVPARIQASGTGFILFACNVLVIGGVTWGVGALSDYFQTTGLTQPLSRALSIGDAMTLLAIPCFWWLHRHQTQMMQITQPANDAMTDSNSEQK
;
A
#
# COMPACT_ATOMS: atom_id res chain seq x y z
N MET A 1 -15.99 24.68 -12.59
CA MET A 1 -16.90 23.55 -12.24
C MET A 1 -17.53 23.82 -10.88
N THR A 2 -18.81 23.52 -10.67
CA THR A 2 -19.44 23.68 -9.35
C THR A 2 -18.81 22.69 -8.36
N ASN A 3 -18.62 23.10 -7.10
CA ASN A 3 -18.07 22.26 -6.04
C ASN A 3 -18.80 20.90 -5.93
N LEU A 4 -20.12 20.90 -6.18
CA LEU A 4 -20.96 19.70 -6.17
C LEU A 4 -20.49 18.63 -7.18
N LYS A 5 -20.11 19.02 -8.41
CA LYS A 5 -19.64 18.07 -9.43
C LYS A 5 -18.30 17.43 -9.04
N LEU A 6 -17.38 18.22 -8.48
CA LEU A 6 -16.10 17.70 -8.00
C LEU A 6 -16.31 16.70 -6.85
N THR A 7 -17.17 17.04 -5.89
CA THR A 7 -17.51 16.15 -4.77
C THR A 7 -18.11 14.83 -5.25
N THR A 8 -19.07 14.88 -6.20
CA THR A 8 -19.70 13.66 -6.76
C THR A 8 -18.67 12.75 -7.42
N ILE A 9 -17.76 13.32 -8.22
CA ILE A 9 -16.69 12.55 -8.88
C ILE A 9 -15.70 11.99 -7.86
N PHE A 10 -15.34 12.79 -6.85
CA PHE A 10 -14.48 12.32 -5.77
C PHE A 10 -15.10 11.13 -5.03
N VAL A 11 -16.36 11.22 -4.62
CA VAL A 11 -17.08 10.14 -3.93
C VAL A 11 -17.11 8.87 -4.80
N LEU A 12 -17.40 9.01 -6.10
CA LEU A 12 -17.42 7.88 -7.02
C LEU A 12 -16.05 7.20 -7.10
N PHE A 13 -14.96 7.95 -7.30
CA PHE A 13 -13.61 7.42 -7.35
C PHE A 13 -13.16 6.85 -5.99
N PHE A 14 -13.58 7.45 -4.89
CA PHE A 14 -13.33 6.95 -3.54
C PHE A 14 -14.01 5.59 -3.31
N CYS A 15 -15.28 5.44 -3.71
CA CYS A 15 -15.97 4.15 -3.63
C CYS A 15 -15.31 3.09 -4.53
N ILE A 16 -14.91 3.46 -5.74
CA ILE A 16 -14.19 2.55 -6.66
C ILE A 16 -12.84 2.13 -6.05
N ASN A 17 -12.13 3.05 -5.40
CA ASN A 17 -10.88 2.73 -4.70
C ASN A 17 -11.11 1.75 -3.54
N ILE A 18 -12.16 1.95 -2.74
CA ILE A 18 -12.55 1.01 -1.69
C ILE A 18 -12.82 -0.38 -2.29
N ILE A 19 -13.63 -0.46 -3.36
CA ILE A 19 -13.98 -1.73 -4.02
C ILE A 19 -12.73 -2.44 -4.56
N GLY A 20 -11.79 -1.71 -5.18
CA GLY A 20 -10.52 -2.28 -5.64
C GLY A 20 -9.69 -2.87 -4.49
N PHE A 21 -9.61 -2.18 -3.35
CA PHE A 21 -8.91 -2.70 -2.18
C PHE A 21 -9.65 -3.87 -1.50
N ILE A 22 -10.99 -3.88 -1.52
CA ILE A 22 -11.77 -5.06 -1.10
C ILE A 22 -11.40 -6.25 -1.99
N ASP A 23 -11.45 -6.10 -3.31
CA ASP A 23 -11.13 -7.17 -4.27
C ASP A 23 -9.73 -7.74 -4.05
N ARG A 24 -8.75 -6.86 -3.91
CA ARG A 24 -7.35 -7.23 -3.68
C ARG A 24 -7.16 -8.08 -2.43
N HIS A 25 -7.84 -7.73 -1.34
CA HIS A 25 -7.67 -8.37 -0.03
C HIS A 25 -8.69 -9.47 0.27
N LEU A 26 -9.75 -9.61 -0.55
CA LEU A 26 -10.75 -10.66 -0.35
C LEU A 26 -10.13 -12.07 -0.47
N LEU A 27 -9.15 -12.24 -1.37
CA LEU A 27 -8.40 -13.50 -1.48
C LEU A 27 -7.67 -13.85 -0.15
N SER A 28 -7.04 -12.86 0.47
CA SER A 28 -6.34 -13.04 1.75
C SER A 28 -7.31 -13.23 2.91
N ALA A 29 -8.50 -12.62 2.84
CA ALA A 29 -9.53 -12.74 3.87
C ALA A 29 -10.22 -14.13 3.88
N PHE A 30 -10.14 -14.86 2.77
CA PHE A 30 -10.60 -16.25 2.64
C PHE A 30 -9.44 -17.24 2.50
N GLY A 31 -8.25 -16.89 3.01
CA GLY A 31 -7.02 -17.64 2.78
C GLY A 31 -7.13 -19.12 3.11
N SER A 32 -7.66 -19.48 4.27
CA SER A 32 -7.82 -20.88 4.72
C SER A 32 -8.75 -21.68 3.82
N GLN A 33 -9.93 -21.13 3.47
CA GLN A 33 -10.90 -21.82 2.62
C GLN A 33 -10.36 -22.02 1.20
N ILE A 34 -9.76 -20.98 0.63
CA ILE A 34 -9.22 -21.03 -0.74
C ILE A 34 -8.05 -22.01 -0.82
N VAL A 35 -7.15 -21.99 0.18
CA VAL A 35 -6.03 -22.94 0.27
C VAL A 35 -6.56 -24.38 0.35
N ALA A 36 -7.56 -24.63 1.19
CA ALA A 36 -8.13 -25.97 1.38
C ALA A 36 -8.92 -26.45 0.14
N GLU A 37 -9.79 -25.58 -0.44
CA GLU A 37 -10.67 -26.00 -1.54
C GLU A 37 -9.96 -26.12 -2.89
N LEU A 38 -8.90 -25.34 -3.13
CA LEU A 38 -8.13 -25.39 -4.37
C LEU A 38 -6.85 -26.23 -4.25
N ASP A 39 -6.65 -26.89 -3.10
CA ASP A 39 -5.46 -27.69 -2.78
C ASP A 39 -4.16 -26.95 -3.06
N LEU A 40 -4.06 -25.73 -2.52
CA LEU A 40 -2.90 -24.87 -2.73
C LEU A 40 -1.82 -25.09 -1.69
N THR A 41 -0.56 -25.04 -2.13
CA THR A 41 0.54 -24.82 -1.19
C THR A 41 0.53 -23.38 -0.68
N ARG A 42 1.15 -23.12 0.47
CA ARG A 42 1.29 -21.76 1.01
C ARG A 42 2.12 -20.87 0.08
N GLN A 43 3.09 -21.46 -0.63
CA GLN A 43 3.85 -20.81 -1.68
C GLN A 43 2.96 -20.33 -2.83
N GLN A 44 2.04 -21.18 -3.31
CA GLN A 44 1.07 -20.82 -4.34
C GLN A 44 0.10 -19.74 -3.87
N PHE A 45 -0.36 -19.82 -2.61
CA PHE A 45 -1.18 -18.78 -2.01
C PHE A 45 -0.45 -17.44 -1.93
N GLY A 46 0.82 -17.43 -1.48
CA GLY A 46 1.65 -16.23 -1.48
C GLY A 46 1.89 -15.65 -2.89
N LEU A 47 1.99 -16.51 -3.91
CA LEU A 47 2.09 -16.09 -5.30
C LEU A 47 0.80 -15.39 -5.77
N LEU A 48 -0.37 -15.94 -5.44
CA LEU A 48 -1.68 -15.39 -5.82
C LEU A 48 -1.98 -14.06 -5.12
N THR A 49 -1.69 -13.96 -3.82
CA THR A 49 -2.00 -12.77 -3.00
C THR A 49 -0.97 -11.65 -3.19
N GLY A 50 0.25 -11.99 -3.61
CA GLY A 50 1.38 -11.06 -3.76
C GLY A 50 1.84 -10.94 -5.21
N PHE A 51 2.83 -11.77 -5.58
CA PHE A 51 3.63 -11.55 -6.78
C PHE A 51 2.80 -11.45 -8.08
N ALA A 52 1.85 -12.36 -8.29
CA ALA A 52 1.10 -12.44 -9.55
C ALA A 52 0.28 -11.17 -9.83
N PHE A 53 -0.44 -10.70 -8.82
CA PHE A 53 -1.21 -9.46 -8.92
C PHE A 53 -0.30 -8.24 -8.97
N VAL A 54 0.64 -8.12 -8.01
CA VAL A 54 1.45 -6.91 -7.82
C VAL A 54 2.39 -6.68 -9.00
N ALA A 55 3.01 -7.73 -9.56
CA ALA A 55 3.90 -7.59 -10.71
C ALA A 55 3.15 -7.07 -11.94
N VAL A 56 1.99 -7.64 -12.24
CA VAL A 56 1.20 -7.22 -13.40
C VAL A 56 0.61 -5.82 -13.20
N TYR A 57 0.07 -5.52 -12.02
CA TYR A 57 -0.39 -4.19 -11.66
C TYR A 57 0.70 -3.13 -11.85
N ALA A 58 1.88 -3.41 -11.33
CA ALA A 58 3.01 -2.50 -11.35
C ALA A 58 3.58 -2.29 -12.77
N LEU A 59 3.68 -3.35 -13.58
CA LEU A 59 4.10 -3.27 -14.99
C LEU A 59 3.07 -2.52 -15.85
N SER A 60 1.78 -2.67 -15.54
CA SER A 60 0.70 -2.01 -16.27
C SER A 60 0.57 -0.52 -15.92
N GLY A 61 0.94 -0.11 -14.70
CA GLY A 61 0.78 1.26 -14.22
C GLY A 61 1.32 2.35 -15.14
N PRO A 62 2.60 2.29 -15.60
CA PRO A 62 3.15 3.27 -16.54
C PRO A 62 2.39 3.33 -17.88
N VAL A 63 1.96 2.17 -18.40
CA VAL A 63 1.20 2.09 -19.66
C VAL A 63 -0.17 2.74 -19.47
N MET A 64 -0.85 2.45 -18.37
CA MET A 64 -2.15 3.03 -18.04
C MET A 64 -2.05 4.54 -17.76
N GLY A 65 -0.93 5.00 -17.20
CA GLY A 65 -0.63 6.43 -17.05
C GLY A 65 -0.56 7.15 -18.41
N VAL A 66 0.17 6.58 -19.36
CA VAL A 66 0.23 7.12 -20.74
C VAL A 66 -1.13 7.09 -21.41
N LEU A 67 -1.90 6.02 -21.25
CA LEU A 67 -3.26 5.93 -21.79
C LEU A 67 -4.19 6.99 -21.19
N ALA A 68 -4.14 7.22 -19.87
CA ALA A 68 -4.91 8.25 -19.20
C ALA A 68 -4.53 9.68 -19.60
N ASP A 69 -3.25 9.91 -19.96
CA ASP A 69 -2.78 11.21 -20.46
C ASP A 69 -3.18 11.47 -21.92
N ARG A 70 -3.20 10.41 -22.77
CA ARG A 70 -3.50 10.53 -24.20
C ARG A 70 -5.00 10.47 -24.52
N HIS A 71 -5.76 9.80 -23.67
CA HIS A 71 -7.20 9.60 -23.85
C HIS A 71 -7.99 10.26 -22.74
N ASN A 72 -9.30 10.10 -22.79
CA ASN A 72 -10.15 10.53 -21.67
C ASN A 72 -9.91 9.62 -20.45
N PRO A 73 -9.32 10.14 -19.34
CA PRO A 73 -8.98 9.31 -18.18
C PRO A 73 -10.20 8.64 -17.53
N ALA A 74 -11.40 9.23 -17.64
CA ALA A 74 -12.62 8.59 -17.17
C ALA A 74 -13.01 7.37 -18.01
N LYS A 75 -12.80 7.40 -19.33
CA LYS A 75 -13.00 6.22 -20.19
C LYS A 75 -11.97 5.14 -19.92
N VAL A 76 -10.70 5.51 -19.70
CA VAL A 76 -9.62 4.57 -19.37
C VAL A 76 -9.95 3.83 -18.07
N VAL A 77 -10.34 4.54 -17.01
CA VAL A 77 -10.70 3.89 -15.75
C VAL A 77 -11.99 3.08 -15.87
N THR A 78 -12.96 3.49 -16.70
CA THR A 78 -14.18 2.69 -16.91
C THR A 78 -13.86 1.33 -17.53
N VAL A 79 -13.01 1.30 -18.56
CA VAL A 79 -12.55 0.03 -19.17
C VAL A 79 -11.77 -0.80 -18.14
N GLY A 80 -10.93 -0.16 -17.32
CA GLY A 80 -10.23 -0.83 -16.22
C GLY A 80 -11.20 -1.46 -15.23
N VAL A 81 -12.20 -0.69 -14.72
CA VAL A 81 -13.24 -1.21 -13.81
C VAL A 81 -14.00 -2.38 -14.43
N LEU A 82 -14.35 -2.29 -15.71
CA LEU A 82 -15.01 -3.39 -16.44
C LEU A 82 -14.16 -4.66 -16.43
N VAL A 83 -12.87 -4.53 -16.81
CA VAL A 83 -11.96 -5.68 -16.89
C VAL A 83 -11.78 -6.31 -15.51
N TRP A 84 -11.41 -5.52 -14.47
CA TRP A 84 -11.16 -6.12 -13.18
C TRP A 84 -12.42 -6.70 -12.55
N SER A 85 -13.58 -6.04 -12.69
CA SER A 85 -14.84 -6.53 -12.12
C SER A 85 -15.29 -7.85 -12.74
N LEU A 86 -15.13 -8.00 -14.08
CA LEU A 86 -15.37 -9.29 -14.75
C LEU A 86 -14.41 -10.36 -14.28
N MET A 87 -13.12 -10.04 -14.14
CA MET A 87 -12.12 -11.00 -13.68
C MET A 87 -12.30 -11.38 -12.22
N THR A 88 -12.75 -10.45 -11.37
CA THR A 88 -13.16 -10.73 -9.99
C THR A 88 -14.31 -11.73 -9.96
N ALA A 89 -15.36 -11.48 -10.73
CA ALA A 89 -16.49 -12.43 -10.83
C ALA A 89 -16.05 -13.82 -11.33
N ILE A 90 -15.16 -13.86 -12.31
CA ILE A 90 -14.58 -15.12 -12.85
C ILE A 90 -13.72 -15.81 -11.79
N SER A 91 -12.97 -15.08 -10.96
CA SER A 91 -12.19 -15.65 -9.85
C SER A 91 -13.07 -16.46 -8.88
N GLY A 92 -14.33 -16.05 -8.67
CA GLY A 92 -15.29 -16.81 -7.86
C GLY A 92 -15.66 -18.20 -8.41
N ARG A 93 -15.28 -18.50 -9.66
CA ARG A 93 -15.50 -19.83 -10.29
C ARG A 93 -14.22 -20.67 -10.37
N ALA A 94 -13.13 -20.22 -9.77
CA ALA A 94 -11.86 -20.93 -9.82
C ALA A 94 -11.98 -22.32 -9.14
N THR A 95 -11.34 -23.31 -9.76
CA THR A 95 -11.29 -24.71 -9.29
C THR A 95 -9.86 -25.22 -9.13
N SER A 96 -8.86 -24.39 -9.44
CA SER A 96 -7.44 -24.73 -9.34
C SER A 96 -6.60 -23.47 -9.23
N PHE A 97 -5.31 -23.64 -8.91
CA PHE A 97 -4.32 -22.56 -8.91
C PHE A 97 -4.34 -21.74 -10.21
N PHE A 98 -4.30 -22.39 -11.37
CA PHE A 98 -4.21 -21.69 -12.67
C PHE A 98 -5.50 -20.96 -13.04
N THR A 99 -6.65 -21.53 -12.70
CA THR A 99 -7.95 -20.88 -12.95
C THR A 99 -8.20 -19.69 -12.01
N MET A 100 -7.51 -19.61 -10.87
CA MET A 100 -7.46 -18.43 -10.01
C MET A 100 -6.40 -17.44 -10.48
N LEU A 101 -5.21 -17.90 -10.88
CA LEU A 101 -4.06 -17.08 -11.24
C LEU A 101 -4.36 -16.13 -12.42
N ALA A 102 -4.90 -16.68 -13.51
CA ALA A 102 -5.12 -15.89 -14.72
C ALA A 102 -6.08 -14.70 -14.53
N PRO A 103 -7.26 -14.85 -13.90
CA PRO A 103 -8.11 -13.71 -13.56
C PRO A 103 -7.43 -12.72 -12.62
N ARG A 104 -6.69 -13.17 -11.59
CA ARG A 104 -6.00 -12.28 -10.66
C ARG A 104 -4.94 -11.41 -11.33
N MET A 105 -4.21 -11.93 -12.32
CA MET A 105 -3.29 -11.14 -13.13
C MET A 105 -4.02 -10.05 -13.93
N LEU A 106 -5.17 -10.38 -14.53
CA LEU A 106 -5.96 -9.43 -15.31
C LEU A 106 -6.68 -8.39 -14.42
N VAL A 107 -7.05 -8.75 -13.19
CA VAL A 107 -7.47 -7.77 -12.17
C VAL A 107 -6.38 -6.72 -11.98
N GLY A 108 -5.10 -7.14 -11.87
CA GLY A 108 -3.97 -6.22 -11.75
C GLY A 108 -3.86 -5.23 -12.92
N VAL A 109 -4.11 -5.68 -14.17
CA VAL A 109 -4.15 -4.79 -15.36
C VAL A 109 -5.27 -3.75 -15.22
N GLY A 110 -6.48 -4.18 -14.88
CA GLY A 110 -7.65 -3.31 -14.75
C GLY A 110 -7.47 -2.25 -13.65
N GLU A 111 -7.08 -2.68 -12.45
CA GLU A 111 -6.88 -1.78 -11.30
C GLU A 111 -5.77 -0.75 -11.52
N ALA A 112 -4.75 -1.07 -12.34
CA ALA A 112 -3.66 -0.15 -12.66
C ALA A 112 -4.14 1.13 -13.37
N THR A 113 -5.37 1.17 -13.87
CA THR A 113 -5.97 2.37 -14.51
C THR A 113 -6.44 3.41 -13.50
N LEU A 114 -6.78 3.01 -12.26
CA LEU A 114 -7.49 3.87 -11.31
C LEU A 114 -6.64 5.05 -10.83
N HIS A 115 -5.45 4.79 -10.28
CA HIS A 115 -4.61 5.84 -9.68
C HIS A 115 -4.13 6.89 -10.71
N PRO A 116 -3.65 6.52 -11.92
CA PRO A 116 -3.29 7.51 -12.93
C PRO A 116 -4.48 8.34 -13.39
N SER A 117 -5.65 7.71 -13.59
CA SER A 117 -6.87 8.41 -14.00
C SER A 117 -7.38 9.37 -12.92
N ALA A 118 -7.41 8.92 -11.66
CA ALA A 118 -7.77 9.78 -10.51
C ALA A 118 -6.82 10.98 -10.39
N THR A 119 -5.50 10.74 -10.50
CA THR A 119 -4.48 11.79 -10.46
C THR A 119 -4.70 12.82 -11.57
N SER A 120 -4.92 12.38 -12.81
CA SER A 120 -5.18 13.26 -13.94
C SER A 120 -6.43 14.13 -13.72
N ILE A 121 -7.53 13.55 -13.20
CA ILE A 121 -8.78 14.26 -12.97
C ILE A 121 -8.65 15.21 -11.76
N PHE A 122 -8.20 14.74 -10.62
CA PHE A 122 -8.14 15.54 -9.39
C PHE A 122 -7.15 16.71 -9.51
N THR A 123 -6.00 16.51 -10.14
CA THR A 123 -5.01 17.58 -10.35
C THR A 123 -5.55 18.72 -11.20
N LYS A 124 -6.38 18.40 -12.20
CA LYS A 124 -6.99 19.43 -13.07
C LYS A 124 -8.12 20.21 -12.40
N TRP A 125 -8.84 19.57 -11.48
CA TRP A 125 -10.09 20.13 -10.96
C TRP A 125 -10.02 20.63 -9.53
N SER A 126 -8.97 20.27 -8.78
CA SER A 126 -8.72 20.81 -7.44
C SER A 126 -7.78 22.00 -7.46
N GLY A 127 -8.03 22.98 -6.60
CA GLY A 127 -7.10 24.07 -6.34
C GLY A 127 -5.78 23.56 -5.72
N VAL A 128 -4.69 24.28 -5.92
CA VAL A 128 -3.36 23.90 -5.41
C VAL A 128 -3.39 23.62 -3.92
N GLY A 129 -4.10 24.43 -3.12
CA GLY A 129 -4.18 24.28 -1.66
C GLY A 129 -5.02 23.11 -1.16
N SER A 130 -5.88 22.48 -2.01
CA SER A 130 -6.75 21.36 -1.62
C SER A 130 -6.29 20.00 -2.15
N ARG A 131 -5.27 19.96 -2.99
CA ARG A 131 -4.79 18.72 -3.65
C ARG A 131 -4.34 17.67 -2.65
N SER A 132 -3.50 18.05 -1.70
CA SER A 132 -2.98 17.11 -0.69
C SER A 132 -4.12 16.47 0.12
N THR A 133 -5.10 17.25 0.53
CA THR A 133 -6.27 16.77 1.27
C THR A 133 -7.08 15.77 0.43
N ILE A 134 -7.36 16.09 -0.84
CA ILE A 134 -8.10 15.21 -1.74
C ILE A 134 -7.38 13.88 -1.93
N PHE A 135 -6.06 13.90 -2.17
CA PHE A 135 -5.29 12.66 -2.31
C PHE A 135 -5.19 11.87 -1.01
N SER A 136 -4.99 12.54 0.14
CA SER A 136 -4.96 11.86 1.44
C SER A 136 -6.28 11.14 1.73
N LEU A 137 -7.41 11.81 1.49
CA LEU A 137 -8.73 11.20 1.63
C LEU A 137 -8.94 10.08 0.62
N PHE A 138 -8.50 10.23 -0.62
CA PHE A 138 -8.59 9.18 -1.63
C PHE A 138 -7.83 7.92 -1.23
N PHE A 139 -6.58 8.06 -0.75
CA PHE A 139 -5.77 6.93 -0.29
C PHE A 139 -6.30 6.28 1.00
N LEU A 140 -7.01 7.05 1.86
CA LEU A 140 -7.70 6.48 3.02
C LEU A 140 -8.70 5.39 2.62
N GLY A 141 -9.32 5.50 1.44
CA GLY A 141 -10.21 4.48 0.88
C GLY A 141 -9.55 3.10 0.78
N GLY A 142 -8.22 3.05 0.58
CA GLY A 142 -7.48 1.79 0.59
C GLY A 142 -7.55 1.07 1.95
N HIS A 143 -7.28 1.78 3.03
CA HIS A 143 -7.37 1.19 4.38
C HIS A 143 -8.80 0.78 4.75
N VAL A 144 -9.80 1.57 4.36
CA VAL A 144 -11.21 1.20 4.52
C VAL A 144 -11.51 -0.08 3.74
N GLY A 145 -11.04 -0.18 2.49
CA GLY A 145 -11.25 -1.35 1.64
C GLY A 145 -10.63 -2.63 2.20
N VAL A 146 -9.39 -2.55 2.72
CA VAL A 146 -8.75 -3.70 3.39
C VAL A 146 -9.58 -4.20 4.56
N GLY A 147 -9.94 -3.30 5.48
CA GLY A 147 -10.76 -3.68 6.65
C GLY A 147 -12.11 -4.24 6.26
N LEU A 148 -12.77 -3.65 5.26
CA LEU A 148 -14.05 -4.13 4.73
C LEU A 148 -13.92 -5.51 4.07
N ALA A 149 -12.81 -5.84 3.40
CA ALA A 149 -12.59 -7.16 2.82
C ALA A 149 -12.66 -8.26 3.89
N TYR A 150 -11.94 -8.07 4.98
CA TYR A 150 -11.94 -9.00 6.11
C TYR A 150 -13.28 -9.00 6.86
N TRP A 151 -13.90 -7.83 7.05
CA TRP A 151 -15.22 -7.74 7.67
C TRP A 151 -16.30 -8.45 6.85
N LEU A 152 -16.32 -8.29 5.53
CA LEU A 152 -17.25 -8.99 4.63
C LEU A 152 -17.03 -10.50 4.67
N ALA A 153 -15.78 -10.95 4.65
CA ALA A 153 -15.44 -12.36 4.75
C ALA A 153 -15.88 -12.95 6.10
N GLY A 154 -15.68 -12.21 7.20
CA GLY A 154 -16.08 -12.66 8.53
C GLY A 154 -17.60 -12.68 8.76
N THR A 155 -18.32 -11.69 8.19
CA THR A 155 -19.76 -11.53 8.43
C THR A 155 -20.61 -12.39 7.50
N PHE A 156 -20.25 -12.45 6.23
CA PHE A 156 -21.05 -13.10 5.18
C PHE A 156 -20.41 -14.37 4.62
N GLY A 157 -19.17 -14.67 5.03
CA GLY A 157 -18.43 -15.80 4.48
C GLY A 157 -19.06 -17.14 4.79
N ASP A 158 -19.60 -17.31 6.00
CA ASP A 158 -20.30 -18.56 6.41
C ASP A 158 -21.56 -18.82 5.56
N THR A 159 -22.32 -17.77 5.25
CA THR A 159 -23.59 -17.89 4.53
C THR A 159 -23.44 -17.90 3.01
N LEU A 160 -22.54 -17.10 2.47
CA LEU A 160 -22.37 -16.93 1.02
C LEU A 160 -21.16 -17.70 0.48
N GLY A 161 -20.13 -17.89 1.29
CA GLY A 161 -18.86 -18.43 0.86
C GLY A 161 -18.06 -17.45 -0.02
N TRP A 162 -16.77 -17.72 -0.22
CA TRP A 162 -15.87 -16.86 -0.97
C TRP A 162 -16.29 -16.72 -2.45
N ARG A 163 -16.83 -17.78 -3.07
CA ARG A 163 -17.24 -17.78 -4.48
C ARG A 163 -18.33 -16.75 -4.76
N GLN A 164 -19.36 -16.73 -3.92
CA GLN A 164 -20.47 -15.80 -4.11
C GLN A 164 -20.05 -14.35 -3.79
N LEU A 165 -19.19 -14.15 -2.79
CA LEU A 165 -18.67 -12.81 -2.48
C LEU A 165 -17.80 -12.24 -3.61
N PHE A 166 -16.96 -13.05 -4.27
CA PHE A 166 -16.25 -12.64 -5.48
C PHE A 166 -17.21 -12.27 -6.62
N LEU A 167 -18.25 -13.09 -6.84
CA LEU A 167 -19.26 -12.80 -7.86
C LEU A 167 -20.03 -11.49 -7.56
N LEU A 168 -20.47 -11.31 -6.31
CA LEU A 168 -21.16 -10.10 -5.87
C LEU A 168 -20.28 -8.86 -6.01
N LEU A 169 -19.02 -8.93 -5.55
CA LEU A 169 -18.09 -7.80 -5.65
C LEU A 169 -17.83 -7.41 -7.10
N GLY A 170 -17.59 -8.39 -7.98
CA GLY A 170 -17.46 -8.15 -9.41
C GLY A 170 -18.71 -7.51 -10.00
N SER A 171 -19.90 -7.99 -9.63
CA SER A 171 -21.18 -7.42 -10.09
C SER A 171 -21.38 -5.98 -9.63
N VAL A 172 -21.06 -5.68 -8.36
CA VAL A 172 -21.09 -4.31 -7.82
C VAL A 172 -20.12 -3.41 -8.59
N GLY A 173 -18.90 -3.88 -8.85
CA GLY A 173 -17.91 -3.12 -9.63
C GLY A 173 -18.43 -2.78 -11.04
N LEU A 174 -19.12 -3.69 -11.72
CA LEU A 174 -19.73 -3.44 -13.03
C LEU A 174 -20.77 -2.31 -13.00
N LEU A 175 -21.53 -2.17 -11.91
CA LEU A 175 -22.50 -1.09 -11.77
C LEU A 175 -21.82 0.29 -11.79
N PHE A 176 -20.59 0.42 -11.31
CA PHE A 176 -19.83 1.68 -11.34
C PHE A 176 -19.39 2.09 -12.74
N CYS A 177 -19.37 1.18 -13.72
CA CYS A 177 -19.08 1.52 -15.11
C CYS A 177 -20.13 2.48 -15.68
N ILE A 178 -21.39 2.36 -15.26
CA ILE A 178 -22.50 3.18 -15.76
C ILE A 178 -22.27 4.65 -15.45
N PRO A 179 -22.15 5.09 -14.17
CA PRO A 179 -21.93 6.50 -13.86
C PRO A 179 -20.59 7.02 -14.38
N LEU A 180 -19.53 6.22 -14.41
CA LEU A 180 -18.25 6.62 -15.00
C LEU A 180 -18.39 6.96 -16.49
N TRP A 181 -19.06 6.11 -17.25
CA TRP A 181 -19.22 6.29 -18.70
C TRP A 181 -20.20 7.38 -19.06
N LEU A 182 -21.36 7.40 -18.41
CA LEU A 182 -22.46 8.31 -18.78
C LEU A 182 -22.30 9.71 -18.20
N PHE A 183 -21.72 9.86 -16.99
CA PHE A 183 -21.64 11.16 -16.33
C PHE A 183 -20.21 11.71 -16.27
N VAL A 184 -19.22 10.91 -15.88
CA VAL A 184 -17.86 11.41 -15.66
C VAL A 184 -17.13 11.62 -16.99
N ALA A 185 -17.19 10.67 -17.92
CA ALA A 185 -16.46 10.75 -19.18
C ALA A 185 -16.86 11.96 -20.06
N PRO A 186 -18.15 12.34 -20.21
CA PRO A 186 -18.53 13.55 -20.93
C PRO A 186 -18.06 14.83 -20.22
N LEU A 187 -18.09 14.87 -18.87
CA LEU A 187 -17.62 16.04 -18.10
C LEU A 187 -16.13 16.27 -18.30
N VAL A 188 -15.32 15.18 -18.27
CA VAL A 188 -13.88 15.24 -18.50
C VAL A 188 -13.57 15.65 -19.95
N ALA A 189 -14.31 15.14 -20.93
CA ALA A 189 -14.14 15.50 -22.33
C ALA A 189 -14.34 17.01 -22.58
N ARG A 190 -15.41 17.60 -22.01
CA ARG A 190 -15.69 19.04 -22.10
C ARG A 190 -14.61 19.89 -21.43
N SER A 191 -14.07 19.47 -20.29
CA SER A 191 -13.01 20.19 -19.57
C SER A 191 -11.68 20.19 -20.34
N ASN A 192 -11.40 19.18 -21.13
CA ASN A 192 -10.16 19.09 -21.92
C ASN A 192 -10.16 20.03 -23.13
N GLN A 193 -11.33 20.39 -23.67
CA GLN A 193 -11.44 21.32 -24.81
C GLN A 193 -11.13 22.78 -24.42
N THR A 194 -11.17 23.13 -23.14
CA THR A 194 -10.99 24.52 -22.66
C THR A 194 -9.60 24.82 -22.13
N ASN A 195 -8.69 23.83 -22.04
CA ASN A 195 -7.36 23.98 -21.40
C ASN A 195 -6.24 23.35 -22.24
N ASP A 196 -5.90 23.98 -23.36
CA ASP A 196 -4.66 23.71 -24.10
C ASP A 196 -3.46 24.41 -23.41
N LYS A 197 -3.02 23.87 -22.25
CA LYS A 197 -1.69 24.22 -21.74
C LYS A 197 -0.70 23.16 -22.22
N PRO A 198 0.43 23.59 -22.84
CA PRO A 198 1.45 22.66 -23.30
C PRO A 198 1.98 21.84 -22.11
N LEU A 199 2.05 20.52 -22.32
CA LEU A 199 2.66 19.58 -21.39
C LEU A 199 4.11 20.00 -21.15
N VAL A 200 4.46 20.34 -19.92
CA VAL A 200 5.86 20.46 -19.50
C VAL A 200 6.56 19.16 -19.92
N SER A 201 7.70 19.26 -20.62
CA SER A 201 8.44 18.10 -21.09
C SER A 201 8.77 17.17 -19.92
N ARG A 202 8.08 16.03 -19.85
CA ARG A 202 8.32 15.02 -18.82
C ARG A 202 9.64 14.32 -19.13
N PRO A 203 10.49 14.06 -18.12
CA PRO A 203 11.72 13.31 -18.34
C PRO A 203 11.39 11.94 -18.93
N SER A 204 12.21 11.45 -19.87
CA SER A 204 12.03 10.12 -20.47
C SER A 204 12.25 9.02 -19.40
N VAL A 205 11.65 7.86 -19.60
CA VAL A 205 11.86 6.70 -18.71
C VAL A 205 13.34 6.38 -18.56
N THR A 206 14.10 6.47 -19.65
CA THR A 206 15.56 6.25 -19.65
C THR A 206 16.31 7.27 -18.78
N GLN A 207 15.89 8.52 -18.79
CA GLN A 207 16.47 9.56 -17.93
C GLN A 207 16.14 9.30 -16.46
N ILE A 208 14.90 8.94 -16.13
CA ILE A 208 14.49 8.60 -14.76
C ILE A 208 15.30 7.43 -14.23
N VAL A 209 15.43 6.35 -15.00
CA VAL A 209 16.21 5.17 -14.62
C VAL A 209 17.69 5.51 -14.46
N SER A 210 18.25 6.31 -15.37
CA SER A 210 19.65 6.80 -15.28
C SER A 210 19.87 7.62 -14.01
N ASP A 211 18.98 8.56 -13.69
CA ASP A 211 19.08 9.39 -12.51
C ASP A 211 18.97 8.57 -11.21
N LEU A 212 18.04 7.62 -11.17
CA LEU A 212 17.88 6.72 -10.01
C LEU A 212 19.11 5.80 -9.84
N ARG A 213 19.64 5.26 -10.96
CA ARG A 213 20.88 4.48 -10.93
C ARG A 213 22.05 5.34 -10.39
N HIS A 214 22.17 6.58 -10.84
CA HIS A 214 23.18 7.49 -10.33
C HIS A 214 23.03 7.72 -8.84
N LEU A 215 21.81 7.96 -8.33
CA LEU A 215 21.53 8.10 -6.89
C LEU A 215 21.88 6.84 -6.11
N LEU A 216 21.53 5.65 -6.63
CA LEU A 216 21.89 4.37 -6.01
C LEU A 216 23.41 4.16 -5.91
N VAL A 217 24.19 4.69 -6.85
CA VAL A 217 25.66 4.59 -6.82
C VAL A 217 26.29 5.67 -5.94
N SER A 218 25.87 6.94 -6.10
CA SER A 218 26.52 8.11 -5.52
C SER A 218 26.03 8.49 -4.11
N SER A 219 24.76 8.21 -3.76
CA SER A 219 24.16 8.64 -2.49
C SER A 219 23.97 7.49 -1.51
N THR A 220 24.80 7.44 -0.47
CA THR A 220 24.63 6.48 0.65
C THR A 220 23.33 6.74 1.42
N ARG A 221 22.94 8.01 1.60
CA ARG A 221 21.69 8.38 2.25
C ARG A 221 20.49 7.82 1.51
N PHE A 222 20.45 7.99 0.19
CA PHE A 222 19.38 7.46 -0.65
C PHE A 222 19.29 5.94 -0.54
N ARG A 223 20.42 5.21 -0.65
CA ARG A 223 20.42 3.74 -0.51
C ARG A 223 19.85 3.29 0.83
N ILE A 224 20.28 3.91 1.92
CA ILE A 224 19.84 3.54 3.27
C ILE A 224 18.38 3.90 3.49
N ALA A 225 17.89 5.04 2.96
CA ALA A 225 16.49 5.42 3.04
C ALA A 225 15.59 4.43 2.28
N VAL A 226 15.97 4.05 1.05
CA VAL A 226 15.26 3.05 0.25
C VAL A 226 15.28 1.68 0.90
N LEU A 227 16.43 1.27 1.46
CA LEU A 227 16.54 -0.01 2.19
C LEU A 227 15.64 -0.03 3.42
N GLY A 228 15.66 1.00 4.25
CA GLY A 228 14.79 1.12 5.42
C GLY A 228 13.30 1.07 5.04
N PHE A 229 12.93 1.78 3.97
CA PHE A 229 11.58 1.76 3.42
C PHE A 229 11.18 0.35 2.94
N ALA A 230 12.06 -0.33 2.20
CA ALA A 230 11.83 -1.68 1.71
C ALA A 230 11.66 -2.69 2.86
N LEU A 231 12.49 -2.61 3.90
CA LEU A 231 12.42 -3.50 5.06
C LEU A 231 11.10 -3.35 5.84
N VAL A 232 10.56 -2.14 5.98
CA VAL A 232 9.24 -1.95 6.61
C VAL A 232 8.12 -2.47 5.69
N HIS A 233 8.28 -2.41 4.36
CA HIS A 233 7.30 -2.95 3.42
C HIS A 233 7.13 -4.47 3.51
N VAL A 234 8.04 -5.21 4.14
CA VAL A 234 7.90 -6.65 4.44
C VAL A 234 6.60 -6.92 5.22
N LEU A 235 6.16 -6.00 6.09
CA LEU A 235 4.91 -6.16 6.85
C LEU A 235 3.67 -6.26 5.97
N TYR A 236 3.65 -5.61 4.81
CA TYR A 236 2.52 -5.75 3.87
C TYR A 236 2.43 -7.17 3.32
N ALA A 237 3.58 -7.83 3.15
CA ALA A 237 3.64 -9.22 2.69
C ALA A 237 3.21 -10.21 3.79
N THR A 238 3.72 -10.06 5.02
CA THR A 238 3.37 -10.95 6.14
C THR A 238 1.88 -10.84 6.50
N ASN A 239 1.28 -9.65 6.35
CA ASN A 239 -0.14 -9.46 6.62
C ASN A 239 -1.09 -10.13 5.61
N GLN A 240 -0.62 -10.50 4.41
CA GLN A 240 -1.43 -11.29 3.47
C GLN A 240 -1.78 -12.69 4.00
N PHE A 241 -1.00 -13.19 4.93
CA PHE A 241 -1.21 -14.50 5.56
C PHE A 241 -2.00 -14.43 6.89
N MET A 242 -2.45 -13.24 7.32
CA MET A 242 -2.99 -13.05 8.66
C MET A 242 -4.20 -13.95 8.95
N GLN A 243 -5.19 -13.98 8.06
CA GLN A 243 -6.38 -14.85 8.23
C GLN A 243 -5.99 -16.32 8.23
N LEU A 244 -5.18 -16.75 7.25
CA LEU A 244 -4.71 -18.13 7.15
C LEU A 244 -3.93 -18.55 8.41
N TRP A 245 -3.10 -17.66 8.97
CA TRP A 245 -2.34 -17.92 10.19
C TRP A 245 -3.24 -18.00 11.43
N LEU A 246 -4.19 -17.08 11.57
CA LEU A 246 -5.14 -17.07 12.69
C LEU A 246 -5.99 -18.34 12.71
N SER A 247 -6.41 -18.82 11.54
CA SER A 247 -7.19 -20.03 11.41
C SER A 247 -6.35 -21.30 11.59
N SER A 248 -5.25 -21.44 10.82
CA SER A 248 -4.50 -22.70 10.77
C SER A 248 -3.61 -22.96 11.99
N GLU A 249 -3.13 -21.91 12.69
CA GLU A 249 -2.17 -22.08 13.78
C GLU A 249 -2.59 -21.43 15.10
N ARG A 250 -3.63 -20.58 15.12
CA ARG A 250 -4.18 -19.98 16.34
C ARG A 250 -5.53 -20.57 16.75
N GLY A 251 -6.12 -21.42 15.92
CA GLY A 251 -7.32 -22.18 16.24
C GLY A 251 -8.64 -21.38 16.17
N LEU A 252 -8.63 -20.16 15.60
CA LEU A 252 -9.86 -19.45 15.31
C LEU A 252 -10.61 -20.11 14.15
N ALA A 253 -11.92 -20.16 14.21
CA ALA A 253 -12.72 -20.52 13.05
C ALA A 253 -12.42 -19.54 11.90
N ASP A 254 -12.51 -20.01 10.64
CA ASP A 254 -12.09 -19.26 9.46
C ASP A 254 -12.73 -17.87 9.36
N TYR A 255 -14.03 -17.78 9.60
CA TYR A 255 -14.76 -16.51 9.52
C TYR A 255 -14.55 -15.65 10.77
N GLU A 256 -14.32 -16.27 11.92
CA GLU A 256 -13.95 -15.58 13.14
C GLU A 256 -12.58 -14.91 12.99
N ALA A 257 -11.59 -15.61 12.41
CA ALA A 257 -10.27 -15.07 12.09
C ALA A 257 -10.37 -13.84 11.20
N ALA A 258 -11.21 -13.88 10.18
CA ALA A 258 -11.48 -12.75 9.30
C ALA A 258 -12.17 -11.60 10.04
N SER A 259 -13.23 -11.88 10.82
CA SER A 259 -13.95 -10.87 11.61
C SER A 259 -13.06 -10.14 12.60
N VAL A 260 -12.29 -10.88 13.40
CA VAL A 260 -11.37 -10.31 14.41
C VAL A 260 -10.35 -9.42 13.74
N TYR A 261 -9.69 -9.90 12.68
CA TYR A 261 -8.69 -9.09 11.99
C TYR A 261 -9.30 -7.89 11.28
N GLY A 262 -10.45 -8.03 10.65
CA GLY A 262 -11.19 -6.93 10.01
C GLY A 262 -11.60 -5.84 10.97
N ALA A 263 -12.11 -6.20 12.16
CA ALA A 263 -12.46 -5.26 13.21
C ALA A 263 -11.26 -4.48 13.71
N VAL A 264 -10.14 -5.16 14.00
CA VAL A 264 -8.88 -4.51 14.39
C VAL A 264 -8.37 -3.59 13.28
N TYR A 265 -8.42 -4.05 12.02
CA TYR A 265 -7.96 -3.25 10.89
C TYR A 265 -8.78 -1.95 10.74
N LEU A 266 -10.11 -2.02 10.77
CA LEU A 266 -10.98 -0.85 10.65
C LEU A 266 -10.81 0.14 11.81
N THR A 267 -10.66 -0.37 13.04
CA THR A 267 -10.55 0.47 14.23
C THR A 267 -9.16 1.07 14.42
N VAL A 268 -8.11 0.42 13.94
CA VAL A 268 -6.72 0.86 14.14
C VAL A 268 -6.16 1.56 12.90
N ALA A 269 -6.33 1.01 11.69
CA ALA A 269 -5.66 1.52 10.50
C ALA A 269 -6.10 2.93 10.12
N ILE A 270 -7.40 3.22 10.24
CA ILE A 270 -7.94 4.52 9.86
C ILE A 270 -7.39 5.63 10.77
N PRO A 271 -7.56 5.57 12.12
CA PRO A 271 -7.00 6.60 13.00
C PRO A 271 -5.47 6.63 12.97
N ALA A 272 -4.79 5.47 12.90
CA ALA A 272 -3.34 5.44 12.81
C ALA A 272 -2.81 6.11 11.54
N GLY A 273 -3.42 5.88 10.39
CA GLY A 273 -3.04 6.53 9.14
C GLY A 273 -3.26 8.04 9.13
N LEU A 274 -4.35 8.52 9.75
CA LEU A 274 -4.65 9.94 9.88
C LEU A 274 -3.71 10.63 10.88
N LEU A 275 -3.43 9.99 12.01
CA LEU A 275 -2.65 10.59 13.10
C LEU A 275 -1.15 10.44 12.89
N GLY A 276 -0.69 9.43 12.15
CA GLY A 276 0.72 9.11 12.03
C GLY A 276 1.58 10.25 11.48
N GLY A 277 1.14 10.90 10.41
CA GLY A 277 1.82 12.08 9.87
C GLY A 277 1.81 13.28 10.83
N LEU A 278 0.65 13.57 11.43
CA LEU A 278 0.51 14.65 12.41
C LEU A 278 1.41 14.42 13.64
N MET A 279 1.42 13.21 14.17
CA MET A 279 2.25 12.86 15.33
C MET A 279 3.74 12.92 15.01
N ALA A 280 4.14 12.52 13.80
CA ALA A 280 5.52 12.68 13.34
C ALA A 280 5.94 14.15 13.29
N ASP A 281 5.10 15.02 12.72
CA ASP A 281 5.38 16.47 12.65
C ASP A 281 5.44 17.12 14.04
N LEU A 282 4.50 16.78 14.93
CA LEU A 282 4.50 17.25 16.31
C LEU A 282 5.75 16.78 17.07
N PHE A 283 6.13 15.51 16.89
CA PHE A 283 7.33 14.94 17.51
C PHE A 283 8.60 15.70 17.06
N ILE A 284 8.75 15.93 15.74
CA ILE A 284 9.89 16.66 15.19
C ILE A 284 9.97 18.08 15.76
N ARG A 285 8.83 18.79 15.84
CA ARG A 285 8.77 20.17 16.35
C ARG A 285 9.06 20.23 17.85
N TYR A 286 8.44 19.36 18.63
CA TYR A 286 8.55 19.38 20.10
C TYR A 286 9.96 18.98 20.58
N PHE A 287 10.49 17.88 20.03
CA PHE A 287 11.81 17.38 20.42
C PHE A 287 12.96 17.97 19.58
N ARG A 288 12.68 18.85 18.62
CA ARG A 288 13.67 19.45 17.71
C ARG A 288 14.61 18.41 17.09
N THR A 289 14.03 17.32 16.62
CA THR A 289 14.75 16.14 16.11
C THR A 289 14.36 15.80 14.67
N THR A 290 14.75 14.63 14.20
CA THR A 290 14.46 14.17 12.83
C THR A 290 13.31 13.17 12.78
N LYS A 291 12.64 13.06 11.63
CA LYS A 291 11.64 12.02 11.38
C LYS A 291 12.21 10.60 11.52
N TYR A 292 13.51 10.43 11.28
CA TYR A 292 14.17 9.12 11.40
C TYR A 292 14.18 8.62 12.84
N LEU A 293 14.37 9.50 13.83
CA LEU A 293 14.27 9.12 15.26
C LEU A 293 12.85 8.69 15.62
N PHE A 294 11.84 9.39 15.10
CA PHE A 294 10.43 8.97 15.26
C PHE A 294 10.20 7.55 14.73
N LEU A 295 10.71 7.24 13.53
CA LEU A 295 10.60 5.90 12.95
C LEU A 295 11.32 4.84 13.78
N VAL A 296 12.51 5.15 14.31
CA VAL A 296 13.24 4.24 15.21
C VAL A 296 12.44 3.92 16.47
N ILE A 297 11.85 4.94 17.11
CA ILE A 297 11.04 4.75 18.31
C ILE A 297 9.81 3.89 18.05
N VAL A 298 9.09 4.16 16.95
CA VAL A 298 7.91 3.39 16.56
C VAL A 298 8.27 1.93 16.29
N LEU A 299 9.38 1.67 15.57
CA LEU A 299 9.86 0.32 15.28
C LEU A 299 10.30 -0.43 16.56
N LEU A 300 11.01 0.24 17.48
CA LEU A 300 11.42 -0.35 18.76
C LEU A 300 10.23 -0.67 19.68
N ALA A 301 9.22 0.20 19.68
CA ALA A 301 8.04 0.00 20.53
C ALA A 301 7.12 -1.12 20.01
N SER A 302 6.92 -1.19 18.70
CA SER A 302 5.93 -2.11 18.10
C SER A 302 6.56 -3.39 17.53
N GLY A 303 7.79 -3.34 17.05
CA GLY A 303 8.44 -4.45 16.36
C GLY A 303 8.56 -5.74 17.19
N PRO A 304 9.02 -5.70 18.46
CA PRO A 304 9.05 -6.89 19.31
C PRO A 304 7.68 -7.52 19.53
N LEU A 305 6.60 -6.70 19.55
CA LEU A 305 5.23 -7.18 19.71
C LEU A 305 4.76 -7.99 18.49
N LEU A 306 5.27 -7.68 17.29
CA LEU A 306 4.96 -8.45 16.08
C LEU A 306 5.48 -9.88 16.19
N ILE A 307 6.72 -10.04 16.63
CA ILE A 307 7.34 -11.37 16.81
C ILE A 307 6.64 -12.12 17.96
N ALA A 308 6.39 -11.43 19.08
CA ALA A 308 5.71 -12.02 20.23
C ALA A 308 4.27 -12.47 19.87
N LEU A 309 3.55 -11.72 19.04
CA LEU A 309 2.24 -12.10 18.52
C LEU A 309 2.23 -13.50 17.90
N ARG A 310 3.30 -13.85 17.15
CA ARG A 310 3.35 -15.13 16.42
C ARG A 310 3.39 -16.36 17.34
N TYR A 311 3.70 -16.18 18.62
CA TYR A 311 3.79 -17.25 19.61
C TYR A 311 2.80 -17.06 20.77
N ALA A 312 2.09 -15.93 20.84
CA ALA A 312 1.11 -15.67 21.87
C ALA A 312 -0.14 -16.56 21.69
N THR A 313 -0.75 -16.96 22.80
CA THR A 313 -2.05 -17.63 22.83
C THR A 313 -3.19 -16.60 22.73
N ILE A 314 -4.29 -16.95 22.09
CA ILE A 314 -5.41 -16.05 21.76
C ILE A 314 -5.96 -15.31 23.00
N ASP A 315 -6.06 -16.01 24.14
CA ASP A 315 -6.67 -15.49 25.37
C ASP A 315 -5.77 -14.52 26.15
N THR A 316 -4.56 -14.24 25.63
CA THR A 316 -3.62 -13.37 26.33
C THR A 316 -3.70 -11.92 25.88
N PRO A 317 -3.49 -10.95 26.81
CA PRO A 317 -3.35 -9.54 26.42
C PRO A 317 -2.25 -9.31 25.39
N LEU A 318 -1.17 -10.12 25.42
CA LEU A 318 -0.07 -10.04 24.48
C LEU A 318 -0.52 -10.30 23.03
N PHE A 319 -1.44 -11.26 22.83
CA PHE A 319 -2.01 -11.53 21.52
C PHE A 319 -2.80 -10.34 21.00
N GLN A 320 -3.70 -9.77 21.83
CA GLN A 320 -4.52 -8.62 21.45
C GLN A 320 -3.67 -7.38 21.15
N ILE A 321 -2.70 -7.06 22.02
CA ILE A 321 -1.78 -5.94 21.81
C ILE A 321 -0.93 -6.16 20.57
N GLY A 322 -0.42 -7.37 20.34
CA GLY A 322 0.37 -7.72 19.16
C GLY A 322 -0.45 -7.61 17.86
N LEU A 323 -1.73 -8.02 17.89
CA LEU A 323 -2.62 -7.89 16.74
C LEU A 323 -2.88 -6.42 16.39
N VAL A 324 -3.13 -5.58 17.39
CA VAL A 324 -3.22 -4.12 17.21
C VAL A 324 -1.91 -3.55 16.67
N ALA A 325 -0.77 -3.94 17.23
CA ALA A 325 0.56 -3.50 16.81
C ALA A 325 0.84 -3.88 15.34
N SER A 326 0.36 -5.04 14.86
CA SER A 326 0.55 -5.48 13.49
C SER A 326 -0.11 -4.56 12.46
N VAL A 327 -1.30 -4.04 12.75
CA VAL A 327 -2.01 -3.08 11.91
C VAL A 327 -1.46 -1.67 12.08
N PHE A 328 -1.15 -1.27 13.32
CA PHE A 328 -0.59 0.02 13.65
C PHE A 328 0.74 0.28 12.92
N MET A 329 1.64 -0.71 12.90
CA MET A 329 2.95 -0.61 12.26
C MET A 329 2.88 -0.43 10.74
N ILE A 330 1.84 -0.91 10.09
CA ILE A 330 1.67 -0.74 8.63
C ILE A 330 1.26 0.69 8.30
N THR A 331 0.43 1.31 9.14
CA THR A 331 -0.28 2.54 8.78
C THR A 331 0.30 3.78 9.43
N PHE A 332 0.65 3.72 10.72
CA PHE A 332 1.08 4.86 11.51
C PHE A 332 2.40 5.50 11.04
N PRO A 333 3.51 4.76 10.79
CA PRO A 333 4.77 5.34 10.37
C PRO A 333 4.82 5.68 8.87
N TYR A 334 3.81 5.25 8.08
CA TYR A 334 3.88 5.27 6.61
C TYR A 334 4.15 6.67 6.04
N GLY A 335 3.45 7.69 6.52
CA GLY A 335 3.63 9.08 6.05
C GLY A 335 5.06 9.60 6.26
N ALA A 336 5.61 9.41 7.47
CA ALA A 336 6.96 9.83 7.81
C ALA A 336 8.02 9.03 7.03
N MET A 337 7.80 7.73 6.86
CA MET A 337 8.67 6.83 6.11
C MET A 337 8.68 7.18 4.61
N PHE A 338 7.52 7.45 4.05
CA PHE A 338 7.39 7.86 2.64
C PHE A 338 8.08 9.20 2.38
N ALA A 339 7.88 10.18 3.28
CA ALA A 339 8.56 11.47 3.22
C ALA A 339 10.09 11.33 3.29
N ALA A 340 10.59 10.38 4.11
CA ALA A 340 12.02 10.11 4.22
C ALA A 340 12.68 9.70 2.89
N VAL A 341 11.96 8.92 2.08
CA VAL A 341 12.45 8.50 0.74
C VAL A 341 12.31 9.62 -0.28
N ILE A 342 11.18 10.33 -0.28
CA ILE A 342 10.90 11.40 -1.25
C ILE A 342 11.93 12.54 -1.15
N GLU A 343 12.34 12.89 0.05
CA GLU A 343 13.31 13.98 0.27
C GLU A 343 14.71 13.69 -0.29
N GLU A 344 15.06 12.42 -0.45
CA GLU A 344 16.33 12.03 -1.06
C GLU A 344 16.27 12.00 -2.59
N VAL A 345 15.08 12.16 -3.20
CA VAL A 345 14.90 12.17 -4.65
C VAL A 345 14.92 13.61 -5.17
N PRO A 346 15.74 13.94 -6.18
CA PRO A 346 15.81 15.27 -6.77
C PRO A 346 14.44 15.77 -7.27
N ALA A 347 14.14 17.05 -7.03
CA ALA A 347 12.84 17.65 -7.34
C ALA A 347 12.39 17.44 -8.80
N ARG A 348 13.35 17.43 -9.77
CA ARG A 348 13.05 17.26 -11.21
C ARG A 348 12.46 15.89 -11.56
N ILE A 349 12.79 14.84 -10.78
CA ILE A 349 12.31 13.45 -11.02
C ILE A 349 11.50 12.92 -9.83
N GLN A 350 11.15 13.76 -8.85
CA GLN A 350 10.59 13.34 -7.58
C GLN A 350 9.33 12.48 -7.75
N ALA A 351 8.38 12.92 -8.57
CA ALA A 351 7.14 12.15 -8.79
C ALA A 351 7.42 10.80 -9.49
N SER A 352 8.18 10.82 -10.57
CA SER A 352 8.48 9.60 -11.35
C SER A 352 9.44 8.66 -10.62
N GLY A 353 10.46 9.21 -9.93
CA GLY A 353 11.42 8.45 -9.14
C GLY A 353 10.74 7.75 -7.96
N THR A 354 9.87 8.47 -7.24
CA THR A 354 9.07 7.90 -6.16
C THR A 354 8.15 6.79 -6.66
N GLY A 355 7.49 7.00 -7.80
CA GLY A 355 6.67 5.97 -8.44
C GLY A 355 7.47 4.71 -8.78
N PHE A 356 8.69 4.85 -9.28
CA PHE A 356 9.58 3.73 -9.57
C PHE A 356 10.05 2.99 -8.31
N ILE A 357 10.36 3.71 -7.23
CA ILE A 357 10.74 3.13 -5.94
C ILE A 357 9.56 2.31 -5.37
N LEU A 358 8.36 2.89 -5.38
CA LEU A 358 7.15 2.18 -4.96
C LEU A 358 6.89 0.93 -5.82
N PHE A 359 7.06 1.05 -7.14
CA PHE A 359 6.99 -0.09 -8.05
C PHE A 359 7.96 -1.20 -7.63
N ALA A 360 9.24 -0.87 -7.46
CA ALA A 360 10.25 -1.84 -7.08
C ALA A 360 9.95 -2.48 -5.71
N CYS A 361 9.53 -1.69 -4.71
CA CYS A 361 9.14 -2.20 -3.40
C CYS A 361 7.91 -3.11 -3.48
N ASN A 362 6.89 -2.76 -4.25
CA ASN A 362 5.73 -3.62 -4.40
C ASN A 362 6.08 -4.96 -5.06
N VAL A 363 6.80 -4.94 -6.17
CA VAL A 363 7.13 -6.18 -6.91
C VAL A 363 8.16 -7.02 -6.18
N LEU A 364 9.30 -6.43 -5.78
CA LEU A 364 10.42 -7.18 -5.24
C LEU A 364 10.24 -7.52 -3.76
N VAL A 365 9.68 -6.58 -2.97
CA VAL A 365 9.50 -6.79 -1.53
C VAL A 365 8.15 -7.44 -1.26
N ILE A 366 7.03 -6.79 -1.55
CA ILE A 366 5.74 -7.39 -1.22
C ILE A 366 5.56 -8.70 -2.00
N GLY A 367 5.72 -8.69 -3.32
CA GLY A 367 5.56 -9.87 -4.15
C GLY A 367 6.56 -10.99 -3.81
N GLY A 368 7.86 -10.65 -3.71
CA GLY A 368 8.91 -11.62 -3.41
C GLY A 368 8.80 -12.19 -2.00
N VAL A 369 8.49 -11.37 -1.00
CA VAL A 369 8.36 -11.82 0.40
C VAL A 369 7.09 -12.65 0.62
N THR A 370 5.95 -12.32 0.00
CA THR A 370 4.75 -13.18 0.10
C THR A 370 5.03 -14.58 -0.45
N TRP A 371 5.66 -14.67 -1.61
CA TRP A 371 6.10 -15.94 -2.17
C TRP A 371 7.09 -16.66 -1.25
N GLY A 372 8.10 -15.94 -0.73
CA GLY A 372 9.13 -16.49 0.15
C GLY A 372 8.61 -16.98 1.49
N VAL A 373 7.69 -16.26 2.14
CA VAL A 373 7.01 -16.67 3.38
C VAL A 373 6.23 -17.97 3.16
N GLY A 374 5.49 -18.06 2.05
CA GLY A 374 4.77 -19.27 1.68
C GLY A 374 5.73 -20.46 1.50
N ALA A 375 6.78 -20.29 0.68
CA ALA A 375 7.78 -21.32 0.41
C ALA A 375 8.50 -21.77 1.68
N LEU A 376 8.88 -20.83 2.55
CA LEU A 376 9.55 -21.14 3.82
C LEU A 376 8.61 -21.89 4.78
N SER A 377 7.34 -21.51 4.80
CA SER A 377 6.33 -22.20 5.60
C SER A 377 6.10 -23.64 5.11
N ASP A 378 6.02 -23.86 3.79
CA ASP A 378 5.90 -25.20 3.21
C ASP A 378 7.16 -26.05 3.53
N TYR A 379 8.34 -25.46 3.43
CA TYR A 379 9.59 -26.13 3.81
C TYR A 379 9.61 -26.54 5.29
N PHE A 380 9.22 -25.64 6.21
CA PHE A 380 9.14 -25.97 7.64
C PHE A 380 8.11 -27.05 7.92
N GLN A 381 7.02 -27.10 7.16
CA GLN A 381 6.04 -28.16 7.27
C GLN A 381 6.59 -29.52 6.84
N THR A 382 7.34 -29.59 5.73
CA THR A 382 7.98 -30.84 5.27
C THR A 382 9.06 -31.36 6.23
N THR A 383 9.73 -30.47 6.97
CA THR A 383 10.72 -30.83 7.99
C THR A 383 10.10 -31.21 9.34
N GLY A 384 8.76 -31.22 9.45
CA GLY A 384 8.06 -31.60 10.67
C GLY A 384 8.10 -30.58 11.80
N LEU A 385 8.47 -29.33 11.51
CA LEU A 385 8.48 -28.26 12.51
C LEU A 385 7.06 -27.85 12.88
N THR A 386 6.81 -27.66 14.17
CA THR A 386 5.54 -27.14 14.68
C THR A 386 5.38 -25.66 14.32
N GLN A 387 4.13 -25.25 14.04
CA GLN A 387 3.78 -23.85 13.71
C GLN A 387 4.63 -23.27 12.55
N PRO A 388 4.66 -23.93 11.38
CA PRO A 388 5.53 -23.56 10.27
C PRO A 388 5.25 -22.14 9.74
N LEU A 389 3.98 -21.71 9.71
CA LEU A 389 3.63 -20.38 9.24
C LEU A 389 4.01 -19.29 10.26
N SER A 390 3.83 -19.53 11.57
CA SER A 390 4.31 -18.63 12.62
C SER A 390 5.81 -18.37 12.51
N ARG A 391 6.62 -19.43 12.27
CA ARG A 391 8.07 -19.32 12.10
C ARG A 391 8.43 -18.52 10.85
N ALA A 392 7.79 -18.79 9.73
CA ALA A 392 8.02 -18.06 8.48
C ALA A 392 7.65 -16.56 8.62
N LEU A 393 6.52 -16.27 9.24
CA LEU A 393 6.06 -14.90 9.51
C LEU A 393 6.98 -14.18 10.49
N SER A 394 7.47 -14.86 11.56
CA SER A 394 8.39 -14.26 12.51
C SER A 394 9.71 -13.82 11.86
N ILE A 395 10.20 -14.57 10.88
CA ILE A 395 11.39 -14.16 10.11
C ILE A 395 11.10 -12.89 9.31
N GLY A 396 9.95 -12.81 8.64
CA GLY A 396 9.51 -11.60 7.95
C GLY A 396 9.38 -10.41 8.89
N ASP A 397 8.71 -10.60 10.03
CA ASP A 397 8.54 -9.54 11.04
C ASP A 397 9.89 -9.09 11.62
N ALA A 398 10.84 -10.03 11.86
CA ALA A 398 12.19 -9.71 12.31
C ALA A 398 13.00 -8.93 11.27
N MET A 399 12.84 -9.23 9.97
CA MET A 399 13.47 -8.45 8.90
C MET A 399 13.09 -6.98 8.96
N THR A 400 11.86 -6.67 9.37
CA THR A 400 11.41 -5.28 9.53
C THR A 400 12.23 -4.51 10.58
N LEU A 401 12.70 -5.19 11.63
CA LEU A 401 13.55 -4.57 12.66
C LEU A 401 14.94 -4.16 12.12
N LEU A 402 15.38 -4.75 11.02
CA LEU A 402 16.62 -4.33 10.34
C LEU A 402 16.50 -2.91 9.74
N ALA A 403 15.32 -2.34 9.67
CA ALA A 403 15.14 -0.93 9.32
C ALA A 403 15.61 0.03 10.44
N ILE A 404 15.67 -0.44 11.71
CA ILE A 404 16.13 0.38 12.85
C ILE A 404 17.55 0.93 12.63
N PRO A 405 18.58 0.13 12.35
CA PRO A 405 19.92 0.65 12.08
C PRO A 405 19.95 1.58 10.84
N CYS A 406 19.11 1.35 9.84
CA CYS A 406 19.00 2.25 8.68
C CYS A 406 18.53 3.65 9.09
N PHE A 407 17.41 3.74 9.80
CA PHE A 407 16.86 5.02 10.24
C PHE A 407 17.70 5.67 11.35
N TRP A 408 18.33 4.89 12.21
CA TRP A 408 19.27 5.40 13.21
C TRP A 408 20.50 6.05 12.57
N TRP A 409 21.07 5.44 11.53
CA TRP A 409 22.17 6.00 10.77
C TRP A 409 21.77 7.31 10.08
N LEU A 410 20.59 7.35 9.44
CA LEU A 410 20.04 8.54 8.81
C LEU A 410 19.81 9.67 9.82
N HIS A 411 19.30 9.34 11.00
CA HIS A 411 19.12 10.30 12.10
C HIS A 411 20.45 10.93 12.51
N ARG A 412 21.45 10.11 12.81
CA ARG A 412 22.78 10.61 13.21
C ARG A 412 23.42 11.50 12.14
N HIS A 413 23.37 11.05 10.89
CA HIS A 413 23.94 11.83 9.78
C HIS A 413 23.24 13.17 9.60
N GLN A 414 21.92 13.22 9.67
CA GLN A 414 21.16 14.47 9.54
C GLN A 414 21.45 15.43 10.72
N THR A 415 21.54 14.93 11.94
CA THR A 415 21.85 15.74 13.13
C THR A 415 23.24 16.33 13.04
N GLN A 416 24.23 15.59 12.58
CA GLN A 416 25.59 16.11 12.36
C GLN A 416 25.61 17.25 11.32
N MET A 417 24.88 17.10 10.21
CA MET A 417 24.78 18.13 9.19
C MET A 417 24.11 19.42 9.72
N MET A 418 23.07 19.29 10.56
CA MET A 418 22.41 20.43 11.20
C MET A 418 23.36 21.19 12.13
N GLN A 419 24.20 20.49 12.88
CA GLN A 419 25.19 21.09 13.78
C GLN A 419 26.30 21.85 13.04
N ILE A 420 26.69 21.39 11.85
CA ILE A 420 27.70 22.02 11.03
C ILE A 420 27.19 23.32 10.35
N THR A 421 25.88 23.31 10.00
CA THR A 421 25.27 24.47 9.28
C THR A 421 24.78 25.58 10.22
N GLN A 422 24.52 25.31 11.49
CA GLN A 422 24.08 26.31 12.46
C GLN A 422 25.08 27.41 12.73
N PRO A 423 26.39 27.17 12.98
CA PRO A 423 27.38 28.21 13.23
C PRO A 423 27.59 29.16 12.04
N ALA A 424 27.42 28.64 10.80
CA ALA A 424 27.57 29.46 9.60
C ALA A 424 26.41 30.45 9.39
N ASN A 425 25.19 30.07 9.79
CA ASN A 425 24.02 30.95 9.74
C ASN A 425 24.04 32.03 10.84
N ASP A 426 24.49 31.67 12.05
CA ASP A 426 24.63 32.63 13.15
C ASP A 426 25.70 33.69 12.83
N ALA A 427 26.82 33.31 12.22
CA ALA A 427 27.86 34.23 11.76
C ALA A 427 27.37 35.16 10.63
N MET A 428 26.50 34.72 9.73
CA MET A 428 25.89 35.54 8.67
C MET A 428 24.85 36.54 9.20
N THR A 429 24.13 36.19 10.26
CA THR A 429 23.16 37.08 10.89
C THR A 429 23.82 38.16 11.71
N ASP A 430 24.93 37.87 12.40
CA ASP A 430 25.72 38.85 13.13
C ASP A 430 26.42 39.85 12.21
N SER A 431 26.96 39.41 11.08
CA SER A 431 27.61 40.32 10.09
C SER A 431 26.58 41.26 9.42
N ASN A 432 25.34 40.90 9.27
CA ASN A 432 24.27 41.75 8.73
C ASN A 432 23.67 42.70 9.79
N SER A 433 23.84 42.42 11.09
CA SER A 433 23.41 43.31 12.17
C SER A 433 24.44 44.42 12.47
N GLU A 434 25.72 44.20 12.15
CA GLU A 434 26.79 45.20 12.29
C GLU A 434 26.89 46.21 11.11
N GLN A 435 26.14 45.95 10.00
CA GLN A 435 26.09 46.84 8.83
C GLN A 435 24.86 47.75 8.77
N LYS A 436 24.02 47.77 9.80
CA LYS A 436 22.88 48.69 9.99
C LYS A 436 23.15 49.64 11.16
#